data_8667761f8ba8edc53e1a3c47357ab718
#
_entry.id   8667761f8ba8edc53e1a3c47357ab718
#
_cell.length_a   1.000
_cell.length_b   1.000
_cell.length_c   1.000
_cell.angle_alpha   90.00
_cell.angle_beta   90.00
_cell.angle_gamma   90.00
#
_symmetry.space_group_name_H-M   'P 1'
#
loop_
_entity.id
_entity.type
_entity.pdbx_description
1 polymer ?
#
loop_
_entity_poly.entity_id
_entity_poly.type
_entity_poly.pdbx_seq_one_letter_code
_entity_poly.pdbx_strand_id
1 'polypeptide(L)'
;MILLAELVVVVVASCVQGMTGFGFAVVAVPLLATLGGLDDAIAIAGLLGLWASINTIRSSHVDVHWPVVRSVLRGTAVGLPVGMYVVHLVDTRRLTVVTGVVVLALAAALLMGLQIRCTRPIAQGVTGVLSGTLGACTGMTGPPVVIALRGTDLSAAATRATLAVTLGTAGAAILAMRALTGHVHVRSLPVVALAVPLVWVGNRLGQWVFGRVTPAGYRAVVMLLLVVSGVAAIVPR
;
A
#
# COMPACT_ATOMS: atom_id res chain seq x y z
N MET A 1 -11.94 2.30 -23.56
CA MET A 1 -10.54 1.86 -23.44
C MET A 1 -9.97 2.16 -22.05
N ILE A 2 -10.14 3.35 -21.50
CA ILE A 2 -9.60 3.74 -20.16
C ILE A 2 -10.13 2.80 -19.06
N LEU A 3 -11.44 2.57 -18.98
CA LEU A 3 -12.04 1.68 -17.99
C LEU A 3 -11.46 0.26 -18.02
N LEU A 4 -11.21 -0.29 -19.21
CA LEU A 4 -10.60 -1.61 -19.34
C LEU A 4 -9.17 -1.63 -18.79
N ALA A 5 -8.40 -0.58 -19.05
CA ALA A 5 -7.05 -0.44 -18.50
C ALA A 5 -7.06 -0.32 -16.97
N GLU A 6 -7.99 0.46 -16.40
CA GLU A 6 -8.18 0.56 -14.94
C GLU A 6 -8.52 -0.80 -14.31
N LEU A 7 -9.41 -1.57 -14.91
CA LEU A 7 -9.78 -2.90 -14.42
C LEU A 7 -8.60 -3.89 -14.49
N VAL A 8 -7.81 -3.86 -15.56
CA VAL A 8 -6.59 -4.68 -15.67
C VAL A 8 -5.60 -4.31 -14.56
N VAL A 9 -5.35 -3.02 -14.33
CA VAL A 9 -4.49 -2.53 -13.24
C VAL A 9 -4.99 -3.04 -11.89
N VAL A 10 -6.29 -3.00 -11.65
CA VAL A 10 -6.90 -3.48 -10.40
C VAL A 10 -6.67 -4.98 -10.22
N VAL A 11 -6.83 -5.79 -11.26
CA VAL A 11 -6.59 -7.25 -11.18
C VAL A 11 -5.12 -7.54 -10.84
N VAL A 12 -4.18 -6.88 -11.52
CA VAL A 12 -2.75 -7.03 -11.26
C VAL A 12 -2.42 -6.60 -9.82
N ALA A 13 -2.86 -5.43 -9.40
CA ALA A 13 -2.66 -4.93 -8.05
C ALA A 13 -3.27 -5.85 -6.98
N SER A 14 -4.44 -6.43 -7.25
CA SER A 14 -5.11 -7.39 -6.35
C SER A 14 -4.33 -8.70 -6.24
N CYS A 15 -3.78 -9.19 -7.34
CA CYS A 15 -2.95 -10.39 -7.36
C CYS A 15 -1.69 -10.17 -6.51
N VAL A 16 -1.04 -9.02 -6.66
CA VAL A 16 0.11 -8.61 -5.85
C VAL A 16 -0.26 -8.53 -4.37
N GLN A 17 -1.36 -7.88 -4.03
CA GLN A 17 -1.88 -7.80 -2.66
C GLN A 17 -2.15 -9.20 -2.09
N GLY A 18 -2.80 -10.07 -2.85
CA GLY A 18 -3.08 -11.44 -2.46
C GLY A 18 -1.82 -12.25 -2.20
N MET A 19 -0.76 -12.04 -2.98
CA MET A 19 0.52 -12.71 -2.83
C MET A 19 1.33 -12.17 -1.65
N THR A 20 1.40 -10.85 -1.49
CA THR A 20 2.33 -10.19 -0.57
C THR A 20 1.72 -9.75 0.76
N GLY A 21 0.39 -9.64 0.84
CA GLY A 21 -0.33 -9.03 1.96
C GLY A 21 -0.31 -7.50 1.94
N PHE A 22 0.38 -6.89 0.99
CA PHE A 22 0.47 -5.45 0.76
C PHE A 22 0.67 -5.18 -0.74
N GLY A 23 0.79 -3.91 -1.14
CA GLY A 23 1.22 -3.58 -2.50
C GLY A 23 0.10 -3.20 -3.45
N PHE A 24 -1.19 -3.34 -3.06
CA PHE A 24 -2.28 -2.88 -3.91
C PHE A 24 -2.08 -1.42 -4.33
N ALA A 25 -1.95 -0.51 -3.36
CA ALA A 25 -1.76 0.92 -3.64
C ALA A 25 -0.41 1.21 -4.32
N VAL A 26 0.64 0.45 -4.00
CA VAL A 26 1.97 0.62 -4.61
C VAL A 26 1.93 0.38 -6.12
N VAL A 27 1.11 -0.55 -6.58
CA VAL A 27 0.92 -0.85 -8.01
C VAL A 27 -0.20 0.00 -8.62
N ALA A 28 -1.35 0.08 -7.93
CA ALA A 28 -2.53 0.71 -8.47
C ALA A 28 -2.39 2.23 -8.61
N VAL A 29 -1.86 2.92 -7.56
CA VAL A 29 -1.83 4.38 -7.57
C VAL A 29 -1.01 4.96 -8.71
N PRO A 30 0.25 4.56 -8.97
CA PRO A 30 1.02 5.13 -10.08
C PRO A 30 0.38 4.88 -11.43
N LEU A 31 -0.15 3.67 -11.64
CA LEU A 31 -0.76 3.29 -12.92
C LEU A 31 -2.13 3.95 -13.13
N LEU A 32 -2.99 3.99 -12.12
CA LEU A 32 -4.29 4.66 -12.20
C LEU A 32 -4.14 6.18 -12.32
N ALA A 33 -3.14 6.77 -11.67
CA ALA A 33 -2.87 8.20 -11.75
C ALA A 33 -2.55 8.66 -13.18
N THR A 34 -1.99 7.77 -14.01
CA THR A 34 -1.77 8.06 -15.43
C THR A 34 -3.06 8.05 -16.27
N LEU A 35 -4.13 7.45 -15.78
CA LEU A 35 -5.40 7.28 -16.47
C LEU A 35 -6.47 8.30 -16.04
N GLY A 36 -6.53 8.63 -14.74
CA GLY A 36 -7.60 9.45 -14.18
C GLY A 36 -7.15 10.58 -13.23
N GLY A 37 -5.84 10.73 -13.02
CA GLY A 37 -5.30 11.68 -12.03
C GLY A 37 -5.04 11.06 -10.66
N LEU A 38 -4.25 11.77 -9.83
CA LEU A 38 -3.74 11.21 -8.57
C LEU A 38 -4.85 11.04 -7.52
N ASP A 39 -5.78 11.98 -7.40
CA ASP A 39 -6.83 11.93 -6.38
C ASP A 39 -7.81 10.77 -6.63
N ASP A 40 -8.23 10.57 -7.88
CA ASP A 40 -9.07 9.44 -8.27
C ASP A 40 -8.32 8.11 -8.08
N ALA A 41 -7.03 8.06 -8.43
CA ALA A 41 -6.20 6.88 -8.23
C ALA A 41 -6.10 6.49 -6.75
N ILE A 42 -5.89 7.46 -5.85
CA ILE A 42 -5.82 7.22 -4.40
C ILE A 42 -7.18 6.79 -3.86
N ALA A 43 -8.28 7.38 -4.32
CA ALA A 43 -9.62 7.01 -3.89
C ALA A 43 -9.97 5.56 -4.30
N ILE A 44 -9.76 5.21 -5.58
CA ILE A 44 -9.96 3.85 -6.10
C ILE A 44 -9.07 2.86 -5.35
N ALA A 45 -7.78 3.16 -5.24
CA ALA A 45 -6.82 2.29 -4.55
C ALA A 45 -7.13 2.15 -3.06
N GLY A 46 -7.61 3.19 -2.40
CA GLY A 46 -8.02 3.16 -1.00
C GLY A 46 -9.22 2.23 -0.77
N LEU A 47 -10.28 2.39 -1.55
CA LEU A 47 -11.50 1.59 -1.45
C LEU A 47 -11.25 0.11 -1.79
N LEU A 48 -10.62 -0.15 -2.92
CA LEU A 48 -10.35 -1.51 -3.38
C LEU A 48 -9.24 -2.20 -2.58
N GLY A 49 -8.22 -1.45 -2.13
CA GLY A 49 -7.18 -1.93 -1.24
C GLY A 49 -7.70 -2.32 0.14
N LEU A 50 -8.69 -1.58 0.68
CA LEU A 50 -9.38 -1.95 1.91
C LEU A 50 -10.13 -3.28 1.72
N TRP A 51 -10.87 -3.43 0.62
CA TRP A 51 -11.56 -4.67 0.29
C TRP A 51 -10.59 -5.85 0.12
N ALA A 52 -9.47 -5.64 -0.56
CA ALA A 52 -8.42 -6.63 -0.72
C ALA A 52 -7.80 -7.03 0.64
N SER A 53 -7.59 -6.07 1.55
CA SER A 53 -7.10 -6.32 2.91
C SER A 53 -8.08 -7.16 3.72
N ILE A 54 -9.37 -6.85 3.67
CA ILE A 54 -10.43 -7.65 4.32
C ILE A 54 -10.42 -9.09 3.81
N ASN A 55 -10.31 -9.29 2.49
CA ASN A 55 -10.24 -10.64 1.91
C ASN A 55 -8.97 -11.38 2.36
N THR A 56 -7.83 -10.69 2.46
CA THR A 56 -6.59 -11.28 2.93
C THR A 56 -6.69 -11.70 4.41
N ILE A 57 -7.27 -10.86 5.26
CA ILE A 57 -7.49 -11.14 6.69
C ILE A 57 -8.42 -12.34 6.85
N ARG A 58 -9.55 -12.38 6.14
CA ARG A 58 -10.52 -13.48 6.20
C ARG A 58 -9.96 -14.82 5.74
N SER A 59 -8.99 -14.81 4.83
CA SER A 59 -8.31 -16.01 4.34
C SER A 59 -7.10 -16.43 5.19
N SER A 60 -6.70 -15.61 6.15
CA SER A 60 -5.53 -15.86 7.01
C SER A 60 -6.03 -16.45 8.33
N HIS A 61 -5.73 -17.74 8.57
CA HIS A 61 -6.00 -18.43 9.84
C HIS A 61 -4.82 -18.29 10.83
N VAL A 62 -4.05 -17.19 10.74
CA VAL A 62 -2.81 -16.98 11.50
C VAL A 62 -2.98 -15.79 12.43
N ASP A 63 -2.37 -15.88 13.60
CA ASP A 63 -2.40 -14.82 14.60
C ASP A 63 -1.72 -13.55 14.12
N VAL A 64 -2.44 -12.44 14.23
CA VAL A 64 -1.96 -11.09 13.97
C VAL A 64 -1.14 -10.59 15.15
N HIS A 65 0.02 -10.01 14.89
CA HIS A 65 0.88 -9.45 15.94
C HIS A 65 0.38 -8.06 16.37
N TRP A 66 -0.62 -8.02 17.23
CA TRP A 66 -1.31 -6.82 17.68
C TRP A 66 -0.41 -5.74 18.30
N PRO A 67 0.68 -6.04 19.05
CA PRO A 67 1.58 -5.01 19.57
C PRO A 67 2.16 -4.14 18.44
N VAL A 68 2.60 -4.75 17.34
CA VAL A 68 3.11 -4.02 16.17
C VAL A 68 2.01 -3.20 15.51
N VAL A 69 0.84 -3.80 15.28
CA VAL A 69 -0.33 -3.10 14.69
C VAL A 69 -0.62 -1.81 15.47
N ARG A 70 -0.76 -1.92 16.80
CA ARG A 70 -1.08 -0.77 17.65
C ARG A 70 -0.01 0.31 17.62
N SER A 71 1.28 -0.06 17.65
CA SER A 71 2.39 0.89 17.62
C SER A 71 2.44 1.64 16.30
N VAL A 72 2.31 0.93 15.18
CA VAL A 72 2.31 1.53 13.84
C VAL A 72 1.07 2.43 13.65
N LEU A 73 -0.12 1.98 14.04
CA LEU A 73 -1.35 2.77 13.89
C LEU A 73 -1.35 4.04 14.74
N ARG A 74 -0.77 4.03 15.94
CA ARG A 74 -0.57 5.26 16.74
C ARG A 74 0.31 6.26 16.00
N GLY A 75 1.41 5.79 15.40
CA GLY A 75 2.26 6.63 14.57
C GLY A 75 1.51 7.14 13.33
N THR A 76 0.75 6.27 12.65
CA THR A 76 -0.07 6.63 11.49
C THR A 76 -1.08 7.73 11.85
N ALA A 77 -1.72 7.66 13.02
CA ALA A 77 -2.66 8.67 13.48
C ALA A 77 -2.01 10.08 13.63
N VAL A 78 -0.72 10.13 13.97
CA VAL A 78 0.06 11.38 13.99
C VAL A 78 0.52 11.78 12.59
N GLY A 79 1.00 10.82 11.80
CA GLY A 79 1.54 11.08 10.46
C GLY A 79 0.48 11.50 9.44
N LEU A 80 -0.77 11.05 9.60
CA LEU A 80 -1.86 11.32 8.68
C LEU A 80 -2.20 12.84 8.62
N PRO A 81 -2.44 13.56 9.72
CA PRO A 81 -2.64 15.01 9.68
C PRO A 81 -1.43 15.76 9.12
N VAL A 82 -0.21 15.33 9.46
CA VAL A 82 1.02 15.92 8.91
C VAL A 82 1.06 15.76 7.39
N GLY A 83 0.75 14.57 6.87
CA GLY A 83 0.70 14.33 5.43
C GLY A 83 -0.38 15.15 4.72
N MET A 84 -1.57 15.26 5.32
CA MET A 84 -2.64 16.13 4.77
C MET A 84 -2.23 17.59 4.72
N TYR A 85 -1.54 18.08 5.75
CA TYR A 85 -0.99 19.45 5.76
C TYR A 85 0.04 19.63 4.64
N VAL A 86 0.92 18.67 4.42
CA VAL A 86 1.91 18.68 3.33
C VAL A 86 1.24 18.72 1.95
N VAL A 87 0.13 17.97 1.76
CA VAL A 87 -0.65 18.00 0.50
C VAL A 87 -1.16 19.43 0.18
N HIS A 88 -1.52 20.22 1.18
CA HIS A 88 -1.96 21.60 0.97
C HIS A 88 -0.82 22.57 0.64
N LEU A 89 0.41 22.26 1.02
CA LEU A 89 1.58 23.14 0.83
C LEU A 89 2.39 22.84 -0.42
N VAL A 90 2.30 21.63 -0.95
CA VAL A 90 3.21 21.12 -2.00
C VAL A 90 2.41 20.68 -3.22
N ASP A 91 2.85 21.11 -4.40
CA ASP A 91 2.25 20.70 -5.67
C ASP A 91 2.22 19.17 -5.81
N THR A 92 1.12 18.64 -6.33
CA THR A 92 0.91 17.21 -6.59
C THR A 92 2.07 16.56 -7.34
N ARG A 93 2.66 17.27 -8.32
CA ARG A 93 3.81 16.78 -9.08
C ARG A 93 5.05 16.56 -8.20
N ARG A 94 5.37 17.50 -7.32
CA ARG A 94 6.50 17.38 -6.38
C ARG A 94 6.28 16.26 -5.39
N LEU A 95 5.06 16.11 -4.89
CA LEU A 95 4.67 15.01 -3.99
C LEU A 95 4.87 13.66 -4.66
N THR A 96 4.44 13.51 -5.91
CA THR A 96 4.59 12.26 -6.68
C THR A 96 6.07 11.91 -6.89
N VAL A 97 6.91 12.89 -7.26
CA VAL A 97 8.36 12.68 -7.44
C VAL A 97 9.03 12.31 -6.11
N VAL A 98 8.76 13.04 -5.04
CA VAL A 98 9.30 12.75 -3.71
C VAL A 98 8.92 11.34 -3.26
N THR A 99 7.68 10.94 -3.50
CA THR A 99 7.22 9.58 -3.18
C THR A 99 7.94 8.53 -4.00
N GLY A 100 8.10 8.75 -5.30
CA GLY A 100 8.86 7.85 -6.16
C GLY A 100 10.29 7.67 -5.66
N VAL A 101 10.97 8.77 -5.30
CA VAL A 101 12.33 8.74 -4.72
C VAL A 101 12.34 7.96 -3.39
N VAL A 102 11.39 8.23 -2.50
CA VAL A 102 11.30 7.51 -1.21
C VAL A 102 11.05 6.03 -1.44
N VAL A 103 10.13 5.65 -2.33
CA VAL A 103 9.86 4.24 -2.66
C VAL A 103 11.10 3.55 -3.22
N LEU A 104 11.84 4.21 -4.13
CA LEU A 104 13.09 3.67 -4.68
C LEU A 104 14.19 3.56 -3.62
N ALA A 105 14.34 4.55 -2.74
CA ALA A 105 15.29 4.50 -1.65
C ALA A 105 14.97 3.34 -0.68
N LEU A 106 13.70 3.13 -0.37
CA LEU A 106 13.24 2.02 0.46
C LEU A 106 13.44 0.66 -0.26
N ALA A 107 13.20 0.59 -1.57
CA ALA A 107 13.50 -0.59 -2.36
C ALA A 107 15.01 -0.90 -2.38
N ALA A 108 15.85 0.12 -2.57
CA ALA A 108 17.30 -0.03 -2.51
C ALA A 108 17.76 -0.51 -1.12
N ALA A 109 17.25 0.08 -0.04
CA ALA A 109 17.53 -0.36 1.32
C ALA A 109 17.17 -1.84 1.55
N LEU A 110 16.04 -2.30 0.99
CA LEU A 110 15.64 -3.71 1.04
C LEU A 110 16.58 -4.61 0.21
N LEU A 111 17.04 -4.14 -0.97
CA LEU A 111 18.01 -4.87 -1.81
C LEU A 111 19.37 -5.02 -1.12
N MET A 112 19.82 -3.97 -0.45
CA MET A 112 21.07 -3.97 0.33
C MET A 112 21.00 -4.83 1.59
N GLY A 113 19.85 -5.47 1.86
CA GLY A 113 19.66 -6.31 3.03
C GLY A 113 19.59 -5.52 4.34
N LEU A 114 19.37 -4.21 4.26
CA LEU A 114 19.19 -3.37 5.44
C LEU A 114 17.95 -3.86 6.20
N GLN A 115 18.21 -4.53 7.32
CA GLN A 115 17.20 -4.95 8.27
C GLN A 115 17.17 -3.93 9.40
N ILE A 116 16.23 -3.00 9.32
CA ILE A 116 15.98 -2.12 10.45
C ILE A 116 15.21 -2.97 11.47
N ARG A 117 15.91 -3.45 12.50
CA ARG A 117 15.27 -4.18 13.60
C ARG A 117 14.35 -3.25 14.37
N CYS A 118 13.14 -3.10 13.87
CA CYS A 118 12.08 -2.32 14.52
C CYS A 118 11.40 -3.13 15.63
N THR A 119 12.20 -3.71 16.53
CA THR A 119 11.68 -4.45 17.70
C THR A 119 11.15 -3.51 18.78
N ARG A 120 11.63 -2.26 18.82
CA ARG A 120 11.21 -1.27 19.82
C ARG A 120 9.91 -0.58 19.39
N PRO A 121 8.94 -0.40 20.31
CA PRO A 121 7.67 0.28 20.01
C PRO A 121 7.84 1.69 19.42
N ILE A 122 8.89 2.42 19.86
CA ILE A 122 9.21 3.76 19.34
C ILE A 122 9.58 3.71 17.86
N ALA A 123 10.43 2.77 17.43
CA ALA A 123 10.81 2.61 16.03
C ALA A 123 9.59 2.24 15.15
N GLN A 124 8.70 1.39 15.67
CA GLN A 124 7.44 1.06 15.01
C GLN A 124 6.52 2.29 14.90
N GLY A 125 6.47 3.13 15.94
CA GLY A 125 5.74 4.38 15.95
C GLY A 125 6.26 5.36 14.88
N VAL A 126 7.59 5.55 14.78
CA VAL A 126 8.22 6.37 13.74
C VAL A 126 7.89 5.84 12.35
N THR A 127 7.95 4.51 12.16
CA THR A 127 7.53 3.88 10.91
C THR A 127 6.07 4.19 10.59
N GLY A 128 5.21 4.19 11.61
CA GLY A 128 3.80 4.57 11.48
C GLY A 128 3.64 6.02 11.05
N VAL A 129 4.38 6.97 11.63
CA VAL A 129 4.36 8.39 11.23
C VAL A 129 4.75 8.52 9.76
N LEU A 130 5.85 7.91 9.34
CA LEU A 130 6.28 7.92 7.93
C LEU A 130 5.22 7.30 7.01
N SER A 131 4.65 6.16 7.41
CA SER A 131 3.60 5.49 6.65
C SER A 131 2.33 6.33 6.52
N GLY A 132 1.91 6.98 7.61
CA GLY A 132 0.74 7.87 7.61
C GLY A 132 0.95 9.11 6.74
N THR A 133 2.11 9.76 6.85
CA THR A 133 2.47 10.94 6.05
C THR A 133 2.53 10.59 4.56
N LEU A 134 3.27 9.54 4.18
CA LEU A 134 3.36 9.09 2.79
C LEU A 134 1.99 8.65 2.27
N GLY A 135 1.23 7.90 3.07
CA GLY A 135 -0.09 7.42 2.70
C GLY A 135 -1.08 8.55 2.45
N ALA A 136 -1.08 9.60 3.27
CA ALA A 136 -1.93 10.78 3.07
C ALA A 136 -1.55 11.53 1.78
N CYS A 137 -0.24 11.68 1.50
CA CYS A 137 0.25 12.38 0.32
C CYS A 137 0.00 11.60 -0.99
N THR A 138 0.14 10.27 -0.96
CA THR A 138 0.30 9.47 -2.18
C THR A 138 -0.51 8.18 -2.21
N GLY A 139 -1.24 7.87 -1.14
CA GLY A 139 -1.95 6.60 -0.99
C GLY A 139 -1.06 5.40 -0.66
N MET A 140 0.26 5.56 -0.62
CA MET A 140 1.22 4.45 -0.45
C MET A 140 1.70 4.32 1.00
N THR A 141 1.00 3.55 1.82
CA THR A 141 1.37 3.30 3.24
C THR A 141 2.34 2.14 3.42
N GLY A 142 2.44 1.26 2.44
CA GLY A 142 3.07 -0.06 2.58
C GLY A 142 4.57 -0.07 2.87
N PRO A 143 5.43 0.61 2.05
CA PRO A 143 6.87 0.42 2.08
C PRO A 143 7.53 0.59 3.46
N PRO A 144 7.26 1.64 4.26
CA PRO A 144 7.86 1.77 5.59
C PRO A 144 7.48 0.63 6.52
N VAL A 145 6.21 0.21 6.52
CA VAL A 145 5.69 -0.86 7.39
C VAL A 145 6.30 -2.21 7.04
N VAL A 146 6.48 -2.49 5.73
CA VAL A 146 7.12 -3.73 5.26
C VAL A 146 8.56 -3.84 5.77
N ILE A 147 9.32 -2.74 5.73
CA ILE A 147 10.70 -2.71 6.24
C ILE A 147 10.72 -2.96 7.75
N ALA A 148 9.83 -2.32 8.50
CA ALA A 148 9.73 -2.50 9.93
C ALA A 148 9.41 -3.94 10.33
N LEU A 149 8.50 -4.60 9.62
CA LEU A 149 8.10 -5.98 9.90
C LEU A 149 9.15 -7.02 9.48
N ARG A 150 10.00 -6.72 8.50
CA ARG A 150 11.11 -7.62 8.13
C ARG A 150 12.17 -7.77 9.23
N GLY A 151 12.29 -6.80 10.12
CA GLY A 151 13.17 -6.87 11.29
C GLY A 151 12.57 -7.63 12.48
N THR A 152 11.38 -8.21 12.34
CA THR A 152 10.73 -9.01 13.39
C THR A 152 10.85 -10.51 13.07
N ASP A 153 10.89 -11.36 14.10
CA ASP A 153 10.99 -12.83 13.97
C ASP A 153 9.62 -13.48 13.65
N LEU A 154 8.74 -12.76 12.95
CA LEU A 154 7.42 -13.26 12.56
C LEU A 154 7.53 -14.21 11.36
N SER A 155 6.73 -15.28 11.36
CA SER A 155 6.56 -16.12 10.19
C SER A 155 6.04 -15.33 8.98
N ALA A 156 6.28 -15.79 7.77
CA ALA A 156 5.78 -15.12 6.54
C ALA A 156 4.25 -14.95 6.57
N ALA A 157 3.53 -15.94 7.11
CA ALA A 157 2.08 -15.90 7.24
C ALA A 157 1.62 -14.85 8.27
N ALA A 158 2.27 -14.80 9.46
CA ALA A 158 1.97 -13.79 10.48
C ALA A 158 2.34 -12.37 10.03
N THR A 159 3.47 -12.21 9.31
CA THR A 159 3.86 -10.94 8.70
C THR A 159 2.80 -10.46 7.71
N ARG A 160 2.33 -11.35 6.83
CA ARG A 160 1.28 -11.03 5.83
C ARG A 160 -0.03 -10.65 6.49
N ALA A 161 -0.48 -11.38 7.51
CA ALA A 161 -1.71 -11.07 8.25
C ALA A 161 -1.59 -9.73 8.98
N THR A 162 -0.46 -9.48 9.67
CA THR A 162 -0.17 -8.24 10.38
C THR A 162 -0.11 -7.04 9.43
N LEU A 163 0.52 -7.19 8.23
CA LEU A 163 0.53 -6.18 7.18
C LEU A 163 -0.89 -5.87 6.70
N ALA A 164 -1.69 -6.89 6.39
CA ALA A 164 -3.04 -6.69 5.87
C ALA A 164 -3.93 -5.92 6.86
N VAL A 165 -3.86 -6.25 8.16
CA VAL A 165 -4.60 -5.52 9.21
C VAL A 165 -4.09 -4.09 9.34
N THR A 166 -2.77 -3.90 9.44
CA THR A 166 -2.16 -2.57 9.64
C THR A 166 -2.46 -1.65 8.47
N LEU A 167 -2.22 -2.13 7.24
CA LEU A 167 -2.39 -1.32 6.04
C LEU A 167 -3.85 -1.13 5.66
N GLY A 168 -4.70 -2.13 5.92
CA GLY A 168 -6.15 -1.99 5.74
C GLY A 168 -6.73 -0.93 6.67
N THR A 169 -6.36 -0.95 7.95
CA THR A 169 -6.82 0.06 8.92
C THR A 169 -6.25 1.44 8.62
N ALA A 170 -4.97 1.55 8.29
CA ALA A 170 -4.34 2.81 7.89
C ALA A 170 -4.98 3.38 6.62
N GLY A 171 -5.21 2.54 5.61
CA GLY A 171 -5.89 2.91 4.37
C GLY A 171 -7.32 3.40 4.58
N ALA A 172 -8.07 2.74 5.47
CA ALA A 172 -9.40 3.18 5.86
C ALA A 172 -9.38 4.57 6.53
N ALA A 173 -8.43 4.83 7.42
CA ALA A 173 -8.26 6.13 8.08
C ALA A 173 -7.90 7.23 7.07
N ILE A 174 -6.99 6.96 6.12
CA ILE A 174 -6.62 7.88 5.06
C ILE A 174 -7.81 8.19 4.16
N LEU A 175 -8.54 7.16 3.73
CA LEU A 175 -9.72 7.31 2.90
C LEU A 175 -10.80 8.15 3.60
N ALA A 176 -11.05 7.90 4.88
CA ALA A 176 -11.98 8.68 5.69
C ALA A 176 -11.56 10.15 5.77
N MET A 177 -10.28 10.43 6.02
CA MET A 177 -9.75 11.79 6.08
C MET A 177 -9.87 12.49 4.71
N ARG A 178 -9.54 11.82 3.62
CA ARG A 178 -9.69 12.37 2.26
C ARG A 178 -11.15 12.61 1.88
N ALA A 179 -12.07 11.76 2.32
CA ALA A 179 -13.50 11.97 2.14
C ALA A 179 -14.00 13.21 2.89
N LEU A 180 -13.56 13.38 4.14
CA LEU A 180 -13.91 14.56 4.96
C LEU A 180 -13.34 15.88 4.39
N THR A 181 -12.21 15.81 3.69
CA THR A 181 -11.56 16.98 3.07
C THR A 181 -11.96 17.20 1.61
N GLY A 182 -12.94 16.45 1.09
CA GLY A 182 -13.47 16.61 -0.26
C GLY A 182 -12.59 16.10 -1.40
N HIS A 183 -11.57 15.27 -1.11
CA HIS A 183 -10.65 14.70 -2.10
C HIS A 183 -11.10 13.34 -2.65
N VAL A 184 -12.35 12.95 -2.45
CA VAL A 184 -12.94 11.74 -3.02
C VAL A 184 -14.07 12.14 -3.96
N HIS A 185 -13.94 11.81 -5.23
CA HIS A 185 -14.92 12.17 -6.25
C HIS A 185 -15.88 11.02 -6.54
N VAL A 186 -17.15 11.34 -6.79
CA VAL A 186 -18.21 10.39 -7.13
C VAL A 186 -17.90 9.63 -8.44
N ARG A 187 -17.08 10.22 -9.31
CA ARG A 187 -16.65 9.62 -10.58
C ARG A 187 -15.93 8.28 -10.39
N SER A 188 -15.28 8.07 -9.27
CA SER A 188 -14.55 6.83 -8.96
C SER A 188 -15.44 5.66 -8.58
N LEU A 189 -16.68 5.91 -8.15
CA LEU A 189 -17.60 4.87 -7.63
C LEU A 189 -18.00 3.80 -8.65
N PRO A 190 -18.31 4.09 -9.92
CA PRO A 190 -18.65 3.05 -10.90
C PRO A 190 -17.48 2.09 -11.17
N VAL A 191 -16.25 2.63 -11.25
CA VAL A 191 -15.05 1.81 -11.42
C VAL A 191 -14.87 0.88 -10.22
N VAL A 192 -15.03 1.41 -9.01
CA VAL A 192 -14.94 0.63 -7.77
C VAL A 192 -15.98 -0.48 -7.73
N ALA A 193 -17.25 -0.20 -8.06
CA ALA A 193 -18.31 -1.18 -8.04
C ALA A 193 -18.04 -2.35 -9.00
N LEU A 194 -17.59 -2.06 -10.22
CA LEU A 194 -17.23 -3.08 -11.21
C LEU A 194 -15.97 -3.86 -10.83
N ALA A 195 -15.04 -3.22 -10.13
CA ALA A 195 -13.76 -3.80 -9.75
C ALA A 195 -13.83 -4.70 -8.50
N VAL A 196 -14.83 -4.55 -7.62
CA VAL A 196 -14.97 -5.36 -6.40
C VAL A 196 -14.87 -6.87 -6.66
N PRO A 197 -15.62 -7.48 -7.61
CA PRO A 197 -15.47 -8.90 -7.90
C PRO A 197 -14.09 -9.25 -8.47
N LEU A 198 -13.50 -8.36 -9.27
CA LEU A 198 -12.18 -8.56 -9.85
C LEU A 198 -11.07 -8.55 -8.79
N VAL A 199 -11.20 -7.71 -7.76
CA VAL A 199 -10.31 -7.72 -6.60
C VAL A 199 -10.34 -9.07 -5.89
N TRP A 200 -11.52 -9.66 -5.71
CA TRP A 200 -11.64 -10.97 -5.09
C TRP A 200 -10.94 -12.05 -5.93
N VAL A 201 -11.15 -12.07 -7.25
CA VAL A 201 -10.49 -13.01 -8.17
C VAL A 201 -8.98 -12.81 -8.16
N GLY A 202 -8.49 -11.57 -8.32
CA GLY A 202 -7.06 -11.26 -8.30
C GLY A 202 -6.40 -11.65 -6.98
N ASN A 203 -7.06 -11.35 -5.85
CA ASN A 203 -6.55 -11.71 -4.52
C ASN A 203 -6.46 -13.24 -4.34
N ARG A 204 -7.46 -14.02 -4.80
CA ARG A 204 -7.42 -15.49 -4.80
C ARG A 204 -6.28 -16.04 -5.66
N LEU A 205 -6.11 -15.50 -6.86
CA LEU A 205 -4.99 -15.86 -7.74
C LEU A 205 -3.65 -15.56 -7.07
N GLY A 206 -3.49 -14.39 -6.46
CA GLY A 206 -2.29 -14.01 -5.72
C GLY A 206 -1.96 -14.94 -4.57
N GLN A 207 -2.97 -15.35 -3.79
CA GLN A 207 -2.82 -16.33 -2.71
C GLN A 207 -2.38 -17.71 -3.23
N TRP A 208 -2.96 -18.15 -4.33
CA TRP A 208 -2.61 -19.42 -4.98
C TRP A 208 -1.16 -19.40 -5.51
N VAL A 209 -0.73 -18.28 -6.10
CA VAL A 209 0.66 -18.08 -6.55
C VAL A 209 1.60 -18.07 -5.35
N PHE A 210 1.25 -17.39 -4.25
CA PHE A 210 2.06 -17.36 -3.03
C PHE A 210 2.41 -18.75 -2.50
N GLY A 211 1.46 -19.68 -2.53
CA GLY A 211 1.68 -21.06 -2.11
C GLY A 211 2.66 -21.87 -3.00
N ARG A 212 3.05 -21.32 -4.15
CA ARG A 212 3.92 -21.99 -5.15
C ARG A 212 5.25 -21.28 -5.40
N VAL A 213 5.38 -20.03 -4.97
CA VAL A 213 6.57 -19.20 -5.20
C VAL A 213 7.59 -19.44 -4.09
N THR A 214 8.84 -19.59 -4.47
CA THR A 214 9.96 -19.68 -3.52
C THR A 214 10.17 -18.36 -2.78
N PRO A 215 10.77 -18.36 -1.57
CA PRO A 215 11.09 -17.12 -0.85
C PRO A 215 11.93 -16.12 -1.67
N ALA A 216 12.80 -16.61 -2.55
CA ALA A 216 13.60 -15.80 -3.46
C ALA A 216 12.73 -15.16 -4.55
N GLY A 217 11.83 -15.94 -5.17
CA GLY A 217 10.87 -15.45 -6.16
C GLY A 217 9.91 -14.40 -5.59
N TYR A 218 9.42 -14.60 -4.36
CA TYR A 218 8.61 -13.62 -3.64
C TYR A 218 9.35 -12.29 -3.48
N ARG A 219 10.63 -12.34 -3.03
CA ARG A 219 11.46 -11.14 -2.89
C ARG A 219 11.64 -10.42 -4.23
N ALA A 220 11.93 -11.17 -5.30
CA ALA A 220 12.12 -10.62 -6.64
C ALA A 220 10.85 -9.88 -7.13
N VAL A 221 9.67 -10.47 -6.97
CA VAL A 221 8.41 -9.84 -7.36
C VAL A 221 8.16 -8.56 -6.56
N VAL A 222 8.33 -8.58 -5.23
CA VAL A 222 8.17 -7.38 -4.40
C VAL A 222 9.12 -6.26 -4.84
N MET A 223 10.39 -6.60 -5.12
CA MET A 223 11.40 -5.64 -5.58
C MET A 223 11.07 -5.05 -6.94
N LEU A 224 10.72 -5.91 -7.90
CA LEU A 224 10.32 -5.47 -9.24
C LEU A 224 9.16 -4.46 -9.15
N LEU A 225 8.17 -4.75 -8.34
CA LEU A 225 7.00 -3.88 -8.16
C LEU A 225 7.36 -2.54 -7.53
N LEU A 226 8.22 -2.54 -6.50
CA LEU A 226 8.68 -1.31 -5.87
C LEU A 226 9.49 -0.45 -6.85
N VAL A 227 10.38 -1.07 -7.63
CA VAL A 227 11.18 -0.37 -8.64
C VAL A 227 10.29 0.19 -9.74
N VAL A 228 9.40 -0.63 -10.32
CA VAL A 228 8.48 -0.19 -11.37
C VAL A 228 7.59 0.95 -10.88
N SER A 229 7.02 0.83 -9.68
CA SER A 229 6.16 1.87 -9.12
C SER A 229 6.92 3.15 -8.79
N GLY A 230 8.14 3.04 -8.26
CA GLY A 230 9.00 4.18 -7.98
C GLY A 230 9.42 4.92 -9.24
N VAL A 231 9.82 4.19 -10.29
CA VAL A 231 10.17 4.77 -11.60
C VAL A 231 8.95 5.40 -12.26
N ALA A 232 7.80 4.72 -12.25
CA ALA A 232 6.56 5.26 -12.82
C ALA A 232 6.11 6.56 -12.14
N ALA A 233 6.41 6.73 -10.84
CA ALA A 233 6.11 7.95 -10.11
C ALA A 233 7.05 9.13 -10.47
N ILE A 234 8.28 8.85 -10.91
CA ILE A 234 9.28 9.88 -11.20
C ILE A 234 9.24 10.34 -12.67
N VAL A 235 8.91 9.43 -13.59
CA VAL A 235 8.89 9.74 -15.04
C VAL A 235 7.79 10.78 -15.31
N PRO A 236 8.15 12.00 -15.75
CA PRO A 236 7.18 13.03 -16.07
C PRO A 236 6.39 12.65 -17.32
N ARG A 237 5.11 12.86 -17.26
CA ARG A 237 4.20 12.87 -18.42
C ARG A 237 3.58 14.22 -18.60
#